data_ac405338c5bcedfb8a99b51d144ef25d
#
_entry.id   ac405338c5bcedfb8a99b51d144ef25d
#
_cell.length_a   1.000
_cell.length_b   1.000
_cell.length_c   1.000
_cell.angle_alpha   90.00
_cell.angle_beta   90.00
_cell.angle_gamma   90.00
#
_symmetry.space_group_name_H-M   'P 1'
#
loop_
_entity.id
_entity.type
_entity.pdbx_description
1 polymer ?
#
loop_
_entity_poly.entity_id
_entity_poly.type
_entity_poly.pdbx_seq_one_letter_code
_entity_poly.pdbx_strand_id
1 'polypeptide(L)'
;MRKAELRQQIRHLKRQFTSQQLEELSLAVMARLKPRLAEARTILAYYSLPDEVCTHQLLDDLVAEGKIVLLPEVVDEGCMQLRHYTGRDDLKEGAFHIMEPVGTLFTAYEQIDVVLVPGMAFDAQGHRLGRGRGYYDRFLSSLGTVLSESSPTEDSLRTVPNELIGVCFDFQKVPEVPVDEFDIPVDEVI
;
A
#
# COMPACT_ATOMS: atom_id res chain seq x y z
N MET A 1 -14.78 -13.36 14.60
CA MET A 1 -15.33 -13.18 13.20
C MET A 1 -14.30 -13.71 12.21
N ARG A 2 -14.71 -14.36 11.10
CA ARG A 2 -13.75 -14.86 10.11
C ARG A 2 -13.37 -13.76 9.11
N LYS A 3 -12.17 -13.81 8.53
CA LYS A 3 -11.71 -12.85 7.50
C LYS A 3 -12.70 -12.66 6.34
N ALA A 4 -13.38 -13.72 5.92
CA ALA A 4 -14.38 -13.67 4.84
C ALA A 4 -15.62 -12.85 5.22
N GLU A 5 -16.10 -13.01 6.44
CA GLU A 5 -17.25 -12.28 6.98
C GLU A 5 -16.94 -10.78 7.10
N LEU A 6 -15.76 -10.44 7.63
CA LEU A 6 -15.33 -9.05 7.73
C LEU A 6 -15.18 -8.39 6.34
N ARG A 7 -14.62 -9.11 5.34
CA ARG A 7 -14.58 -8.60 3.96
C ARG A 7 -15.98 -8.30 3.41
N GLN A 8 -16.95 -9.16 3.71
CA GLN A 8 -18.33 -8.96 3.27
C GLN A 8 -18.97 -7.73 3.93
N GLN A 9 -18.74 -7.53 5.21
CA GLN A 9 -19.22 -6.34 5.94
C GLN A 9 -18.63 -5.05 5.37
N ILE A 10 -17.32 -5.00 5.15
CA ILE A 10 -16.66 -3.82 4.58
C ILE A 10 -17.16 -3.54 3.16
N ARG A 11 -17.33 -4.57 2.32
CA ARG A 11 -17.93 -4.38 0.98
C ARG A 11 -19.36 -3.80 1.07
N HIS A 12 -20.14 -4.23 2.05
CA HIS A 12 -21.49 -3.70 2.27
C HIS A 12 -21.42 -2.23 2.69
N LEU A 13 -20.55 -1.87 3.62
CA LEU A 13 -20.34 -0.47 4.03
C LEU A 13 -19.90 0.41 2.86
N LYS A 14 -18.91 -0.03 2.06
CA LYS A 14 -18.43 0.72 0.89
C LYS A 14 -19.55 1.03 -0.12
N ARG A 15 -20.49 0.11 -0.32
CA ARG A 15 -21.63 0.31 -1.24
C ARG A 15 -22.63 1.37 -0.79
N GLN A 16 -22.56 1.83 0.46
CA GLN A 16 -23.41 2.90 0.97
C GLN A 16 -22.95 4.29 0.55
N PHE A 17 -21.73 4.39 0.02
CA PHE A 17 -21.14 5.65 -0.44
C PHE A 17 -21.17 5.74 -1.97
N THR A 18 -21.48 6.93 -2.47
CA THR A 18 -21.28 7.27 -3.89
C THR A 18 -19.80 7.49 -4.18
N SER A 19 -19.40 7.43 -5.46
CA SER A 19 -18.03 7.73 -5.87
C SER A 19 -17.59 9.12 -5.42
N GLN A 20 -18.48 10.12 -5.51
CA GLN A 20 -18.20 11.49 -5.06
C GLN A 20 -17.95 11.54 -3.54
N GLN A 21 -18.74 10.83 -2.73
CA GLN A 21 -18.53 10.77 -1.28
C GLN A 21 -17.18 10.11 -0.92
N LEU A 22 -16.80 9.02 -1.62
CA LEU A 22 -15.49 8.39 -1.43
C LEU A 22 -14.34 9.31 -1.84
N GLU A 23 -14.53 10.12 -2.88
CA GLU A 23 -13.54 11.12 -3.30
C GLU A 23 -13.36 12.22 -2.24
N GLU A 24 -14.45 12.75 -1.70
CA GLU A 24 -14.42 13.72 -0.59
C GLU A 24 -13.75 13.15 0.67
N LEU A 25 -14.06 11.89 1.04
CA LEU A 25 -13.41 11.20 2.15
C LEU A 25 -11.91 10.97 1.88
N SER A 26 -11.53 10.70 0.63
CA SER A 26 -10.12 10.56 0.24
C SER A 26 -9.32 11.83 0.49
N LEU A 27 -9.89 13.03 0.27
CA LEU A 27 -9.21 14.29 0.53
C LEU A 27 -8.82 14.43 2.01
N ALA A 28 -9.69 14.01 2.94
CA ALA A 28 -9.40 14.05 4.37
C ALA A 28 -8.27 13.08 4.75
N VAL A 29 -8.24 11.89 4.17
CA VAL A 29 -7.15 10.93 4.37
C VAL A 29 -5.85 11.48 3.80
N MET A 30 -5.87 12.04 2.58
CA MET A 30 -4.68 12.63 1.95
C MET A 30 -4.11 13.81 2.75
N ALA A 31 -4.96 14.64 3.36
CA ALA A 31 -4.50 15.74 4.23
C ALA A 31 -3.73 15.24 5.46
N ARG A 32 -4.08 14.06 6.00
CA ARG A 32 -3.35 13.41 7.09
C ARG A 32 -2.08 12.69 6.61
N LEU A 33 -2.11 12.11 5.42
CA LEU A 33 -1.02 11.32 4.87
C LEU A 33 0.15 12.18 4.35
N LYS A 34 -0.12 13.26 3.62
CA LYS A 34 0.92 14.10 2.99
C LYS A 34 2.04 14.53 3.94
N PRO A 35 1.78 15.02 5.19
CA PRO A 35 2.84 15.39 6.12
C PRO A 35 3.77 14.22 6.50
N ARG A 36 3.25 12.98 6.52
CA ARG A 36 4.03 11.77 6.83
C ARG A 36 5.03 11.42 5.72
N LEU A 37 4.78 11.87 4.50
CA LEU A 37 5.61 11.62 3.33
C LEU A 37 6.64 12.73 3.07
N ALA A 38 6.65 13.81 3.85
CA ALA A 38 7.47 14.98 3.58
C ALA A 38 8.96 14.66 3.47
N GLU A 39 9.50 13.89 4.42
CA GLU A 39 10.93 13.53 4.48
C GLU A 39 11.29 12.30 3.63
N ALA A 40 10.31 11.51 3.21
CA ALA A 40 10.55 10.33 2.40
C ALA A 40 11.01 10.70 0.99
N ARG A 41 12.03 10.01 0.47
CA ARG A 41 12.54 10.16 -0.90
C ARG A 41 11.99 9.11 -1.84
N THR A 42 11.94 7.86 -1.38
CA THR A 42 11.48 6.71 -2.16
C THR A 42 10.24 6.13 -1.50
N ILE A 43 9.12 6.16 -2.21
CA ILE A 43 7.81 5.78 -1.69
C ILE A 43 7.24 4.67 -2.57
N LEU A 44 7.01 3.51 -1.97
CA LEU A 44 6.17 2.49 -2.59
C LEU A 44 4.71 2.80 -2.29
N ALA A 45 3.95 3.09 -3.31
CA ALA A 45 2.53 3.38 -3.22
C ALA A 45 1.70 2.33 -3.98
N TYR A 46 0.43 2.61 -4.17
CA TYR A 46 -0.48 1.81 -5.00
C TYR A 46 -1.34 2.73 -5.87
N TYR A 47 -1.71 2.27 -7.05
CA TYR A 47 -2.69 2.94 -7.89
C TYR A 47 -4.09 2.49 -7.48
N SER A 48 -4.83 3.36 -6.82
CA SER A 48 -6.06 3.00 -6.13
C SER A 48 -7.17 2.52 -7.06
N LEU A 49 -7.90 1.51 -6.61
CA LEU A 49 -9.16 1.08 -7.20
C LEU A 49 -10.29 2.05 -6.84
N PRO A 50 -11.42 2.05 -7.57
CA PRO A 50 -12.52 2.99 -7.34
C PRO A 50 -13.14 2.92 -5.93
N ASP A 51 -12.96 1.82 -5.21
CA ASP A 51 -13.47 1.61 -3.86
C ASP A 51 -12.39 1.78 -2.76
N GLU A 52 -11.25 2.33 -3.12
CA GLU A 52 -10.12 2.63 -2.23
C GLU A 52 -9.94 4.14 -2.06
N VAL A 53 -9.18 4.53 -1.05
CA VAL A 53 -8.73 5.93 -0.90
C VAL A 53 -7.97 6.33 -2.17
N CYS A 54 -8.43 7.38 -2.84
CA CYS A 54 -7.88 7.80 -4.12
C CYS A 54 -6.45 8.33 -3.96
N THR A 55 -5.48 7.65 -4.59
CA THR A 55 -4.06 8.01 -4.55
C THR A 55 -3.56 8.71 -5.83
N HIS A 56 -4.36 8.78 -6.88
CA HIS A 56 -3.91 9.21 -8.21
C HIS A 56 -3.25 10.59 -8.20
N GLN A 57 -3.90 11.59 -7.57
CA GLN A 57 -3.33 12.93 -7.48
C GLN A 57 -2.11 12.98 -6.55
N LEU A 58 -2.11 12.19 -5.47
CA LEU A 58 -0.95 12.08 -4.58
C LEU A 58 0.28 11.60 -5.33
N LEU A 59 0.15 10.58 -6.19
CA LEU A 59 1.26 10.04 -6.97
C LEU A 59 1.86 11.12 -7.90
N ASP A 60 1.01 11.87 -8.61
CA ASP A 60 1.42 12.96 -9.49
C ASP A 60 2.11 14.09 -8.69
N ASP A 61 1.57 14.45 -7.52
CA ASP A 61 2.15 15.47 -6.63
C ASP A 61 3.55 15.04 -6.13
N LEU A 62 3.71 13.79 -5.69
CA LEU A 62 5.00 13.27 -5.21
C LEU A 62 6.06 13.25 -6.31
N VAL A 63 5.68 12.88 -7.54
CA VAL A 63 6.58 12.96 -8.70
C VAL A 63 6.98 14.41 -8.98
N ALA A 64 6.03 15.35 -8.94
CA ALA A 64 6.30 16.78 -9.14
C ALA A 64 7.22 17.37 -8.05
N GLU A 65 7.18 16.82 -6.83
CA GLU A 65 8.10 17.15 -5.73
C GLU A 65 9.51 16.54 -5.90
N GLY A 66 9.73 15.75 -6.94
CA GLY A 66 11.02 15.10 -7.24
C GLY A 66 11.28 13.83 -6.42
N LYS A 67 10.25 13.24 -5.84
CA LYS A 67 10.36 11.96 -5.11
C LYS A 67 10.36 10.78 -6.08
N ILE A 68 10.97 9.67 -5.66
CA ILE A 68 10.90 8.39 -6.37
C ILE A 68 9.61 7.69 -5.94
N VAL A 69 8.69 7.55 -6.88
CA VAL A 69 7.41 6.87 -6.67
C VAL A 69 7.46 5.50 -7.36
N LEU A 70 7.11 4.48 -6.60
CA LEU A 70 7.08 3.09 -7.05
C LEU A 70 5.66 2.55 -6.96
N LEU A 71 5.29 1.73 -7.94
CA LEU A 71 4.03 0.99 -7.95
C LEU A 71 4.31 -0.51 -8.08
N PRO A 72 3.50 -1.36 -7.41
CA PRO A 72 3.62 -2.80 -7.52
C PRO A 72 3.01 -3.31 -8.82
N GLU A 73 3.71 -4.21 -9.48
CA GLU A 73 3.21 -5.04 -10.59
C GLU A 73 3.10 -6.49 -10.11
N VAL A 74 1.95 -7.12 -10.31
CA VAL A 74 1.77 -8.55 -10.04
C VAL A 74 2.20 -9.31 -11.29
N VAL A 75 3.30 -10.06 -11.20
CA VAL A 75 3.85 -10.82 -12.36
C VAL A 75 3.35 -12.25 -12.43
N ASP A 76 3.01 -12.86 -11.26
CA ASP A 76 2.41 -14.20 -11.17
C ASP A 76 1.63 -14.37 -9.86
N GLU A 77 1.15 -15.60 -9.58
CA GLU A 77 0.30 -15.91 -8.41
C GLU A 77 0.91 -15.61 -7.04
N GLY A 78 2.15 -15.23 -6.96
CA GLY A 78 2.81 -14.99 -5.67
C GLY A 78 3.84 -13.87 -5.67
N CYS A 79 4.18 -13.36 -6.84
CA CYS A 79 5.31 -12.46 -7.01
C CYS A 79 4.85 -11.05 -7.40
N MET A 80 5.38 -10.04 -6.68
CA MET A 80 5.26 -8.63 -7.03
C MET A 80 6.63 -8.09 -7.39
N GLN A 81 6.68 -7.28 -8.46
CA GLN A 81 7.83 -6.44 -8.81
C GLN A 81 7.46 -4.98 -8.60
N LEU A 82 8.47 -4.15 -8.42
CA LEU A 82 8.27 -2.71 -8.28
C LEU A 82 8.74 -1.99 -9.54
N ARG A 83 7.93 -1.04 -10.00
CA ARG A 83 8.25 -0.21 -11.16
C ARG A 83 8.18 1.26 -10.80
N HIS A 84 9.04 2.05 -11.43
CA HIS A 84 8.98 3.50 -11.33
C HIS A 84 7.67 4.01 -11.92
N TYR A 85 7.11 5.00 -11.25
CA TYR A 85 6.00 5.81 -11.74
C TYR A 85 6.47 7.25 -11.87
N THR A 86 6.45 7.79 -13.08
CA THR A 86 6.84 9.17 -13.39
C THR A 86 5.67 9.98 -13.97
N GLY A 87 4.51 9.34 -14.13
CA GLY A 87 3.29 9.93 -14.65
C GLY A 87 2.36 8.88 -15.24
N ARG A 88 1.21 9.31 -15.72
CA ARG A 88 0.17 8.41 -16.24
C ARG A 88 0.57 7.60 -17.47
N ASP A 89 1.59 8.05 -18.20
CA ASP A 89 2.15 7.33 -19.35
C ASP A 89 2.88 6.04 -18.93
N ASP A 90 3.25 5.91 -17.65
CA ASP A 90 3.81 4.70 -17.06
C ASP A 90 2.73 3.69 -16.64
N LEU A 91 1.48 3.89 -17.01
CA LEU A 91 0.37 3.01 -16.70
C LEU A 91 -0.22 2.42 -17.97
N LYS A 92 -0.52 1.13 -17.92
CA LYS A 92 -1.23 0.37 -18.95
C LYS A 92 -2.45 -0.30 -18.33
N GLU A 93 -3.55 -0.30 -19.04
CA GLU A 93 -4.71 -1.08 -18.64
C GLU A 93 -4.42 -2.57 -18.79
N GLY A 94 -4.43 -3.27 -17.66
CA GLY A 94 -4.24 -4.71 -17.56
C GLY A 94 -5.55 -5.48 -17.46
N ALA A 95 -5.49 -6.69 -16.90
CA ALA A 95 -6.67 -7.52 -16.69
C ALA A 95 -7.68 -6.85 -15.74
N PHE A 96 -8.97 -7.05 -16.01
CA PHE A 96 -10.08 -6.51 -15.19
C PHE A 96 -10.12 -4.99 -15.08
N HIS A 97 -9.60 -4.27 -16.11
CA HIS A 97 -9.52 -2.80 -16.11
C HIS A 97 -8.70 -2.22 -14.95
N ILE A 98 -7.78 -2.98 -14.40
CA ILE A 98 -6.83 -2.51 -13.40
C ILE A 98 -5.63 -1.90 -14.12
N MET A 99 -5.25 -0.67 -13.71
CA MET A 99 -4.05 -0.03 -14.26
C MET A 99 -2.80 -0.68 -13.65
N GLU A 100 -1.90 -1.11 -14.52
CA GLU A 100 -0.64 -1.76 -14.16
C GLU A 100 0.54 -0.86 -14.55
N PRO A 101 1.59 -0.74 -13.70
CA PRO A 101 2.75 0.05 -14.04
C PRO A 101 3.59 -0.63 -15.13
N VAL A 102 4.07 0.18 -16.09
CA VAL A 102 4.99 -0.26 -17.18
C VAL A 102 6.31 0.49 -17.17
N GLY A 103 6.54 1.34 -16.18
CA GLY A 103 7.81 2.03 -15.97
C GLY A 103 8.99 1.08 -15.74
N THR A 104 10.18 1.63 -15.61
CA THR A 104 11.41 0.83 -15.41
C THR A 104 11.35 0.04 -14.11
N LEU A 105 11.93 -1.17 -14.12
CA LEU A 105 12.01 -2.04 -12.95
C LEU A 105 12.87 -1.39 -11.86
N PHE A 106 12.41 -1.46 -10.62
CA PHE A 106 13.14 -1.02 -9.43
C PHE A 106 13.55 -2.23 -8.59
N THR A 107 14.83 -2.32 -8.25
CA THR A 107 15.40 -3.47 -7.53
C THR A 107 16.16 -3.10 -6.26
N ALA A 108 16.39 -1.81 -6.00
CA ALA A 108 17.09 -1.31 -4.81
C ALA A 108 16.12 -1.16 -3.62
N TYR A 109 15.52 -2.27 -3.19
CA TYR A 109 14.45 -2.29 -2.19
C TYR A 109 14.85 -1.71 -0.83
N GLU A 110 16.14 -1.74 -0.50
CA GLU A 110 16.74 -1.12 0.70
C GLU A 110 16.64 0.42 0.71
N GLN A 111 16.34 1.03 -0.44
CA GLN A 111 16.18 2.48 -0.57
C GLN A 111 14.74 2.95 -0.37
N ILE A 112 13.79 2.04 -0.12
CA ILE A 112 12.39 2.40 0.12
C ILE A 112 12.26 2.97 1.53
N ASP A 113 11.84 4.23 1.63
CA ASP A 113 11.62 4.91 2.91
C ASP A 113 10.25 4.57 3.51
N VAL A 114 9.20 4.62 2.69
CA VAL A 114 7.80 4.41 3.11
C VAL A 114 7.07 3.49 2.15
N VAL A 115 6.26 2.60 2.69
CA VAL A 115 5.32 1.77 1.94
C VAL A 115 3.89 2.14 2.32
N LEU A 116 3.10 2.57 1.35
CA LEU A 116 1.66 2.76 1.50
C LEU A 116 0.95 1.43 1.22
N VAL A 117 0.26 0.91 2.21
CA VAL A 117 -0.36 -0.41 2.17
C VAL A 117 -1.88 -0.29 2.10
N PRO A 118 -2.53 -0.70 0.99
CA PRO A 118 -3.98 -0.74 0.91
C PRO A 118 -4.56 -1.90 1.70
N GLY A 119 -5.78 -1.74 2.20
CA GLY A 119 -6.49 -2.79 2.91
C GLY A 119 -8.00 -2.67 2.85
N MET A 120 -8.68 -3.77 3.16
CA MET A 120 -10.14 -3.81 3.34
C MET A 120 -10.52 -3.27 4.71
N ALA A 121 -9.74 -3.58 5.75
CA ALA A 121 -9.91 -3.09 7.10
C ALA A 121 -8.56 -3.07 7.83
N PHE A 122 -8.49 -2.27 8.88
CA PHE A 122 -7.35 -2.19 9.80
C PHE A 122 -7.85 -2.09 11.24
N ASP A 123 -7.04 -2.54 12.21
CA ASP A 123 -7.29 -2.31 13.63
C ASP A 123 -6.21 -1.41 14.26
N ALA A 124 -6.38 -1.11 15.53
CA ALA A 124 -5.49 -0.22 16.28
C ALA A 124 -4.08 -0.82 16.52
N GLN A 125 -3.90 -2.11 16.30
CA GLN A 125 -2.63 -2.83 16.39
C GLN A 125 -1.89 -2.86 15.04
N GLY A 126 -2.46 -2.27 13.99
CA GLY A 126 -1.89 -2.27 12.64
C GLY A 126 -2.18 -3.55 11.85
N HIS A 127 -2.99 -4.48 12.39
CA HIS A 127 -3.37 -5.66 11.64
C HIS A 127 -4.23 -5.27 10.45
N ARG A 128 -3.98 -5.92 9.32
CA ARG A 128 -4.57 -5.59 8.03
C ARG A 128 -5.41 -6.74 7.46
N LEU A 129 -6.61 -6.43 7.03
CA LEU A 129 -7.41 -7.33 6.20
C LEU A 129 -7.19 -7.00 4.73
N GLY A 130 -6.45 -7.83 4.01
CA GLY A 130 -6.28 -7.73 2.56
C GLY A 130 -7.50 -8.26 1.78
N ARG A 131 -7.47 -8.08 0.45
CA ARG A 131 -8.53 -8.58 -0.47
C ARG A 131 -8.60 -10.11 -0.60
N GLY A 132 -7.62 -10.86 -0.03
CA GLY A 132 -7.62 -12.32 0.08
C GLY A 132 -6.62 -13.05 -0.81
N ARG A 133 -5.79 -12.34 -1.56
CA ARG A 133 -4.74 -12.96 -2.40
C ARG A 133 -3.35 -13.01 -1.73
N GLY A 134 -3.16 -12.28 -0.61
CA GLY A 134 -1.92 -12.31 0.18
C GLY A 134 -0.68 -11.70 -0.52
N TYR A 135 -0.84 -10.93 -1.61
CA TYR A 135 0.29 -10.35 -2.35
C TYR A 135 1.19 -9.47 -1.48
N TYR A 136 0.57 -8.54 -0.72
CA TYR A 136 1.33 -7.65 0.15
C TYR A 136 2.03 -8.40 1.28
N ASP A 137 1.38 -9.38 1.92
CA ASP A 137 1.97 -10.12 3.04
C ASP A 137 3.20 -10.92 2.57
N ARG A 138 3.12 -11.60 1.43
CA ARG A 138 4.27 -12.29 0.82
C ARG A 138 5.37 -11.33 0.40
N PHE A 139 5.02 -10.21 -0.22
CA PHE A 139 5.98 -9.22 -0.66
C PHE A 139 6.72 -8.59 0.53
N LEU A 140 6.00 -8.13 1.56
CA LEU A 140 6.59 -7.53 2.76
C LEU A 140 7.46 -8.55 3.52
N SER A 141 7.04 -9.81 3.59
CA SER A 141 7.85 -10.88 4.17
C SER A 141 9.15 -11.10 3.38
N SER A 142 9.09 -11.09 2.03
CA SER A 142 10.27 -11.24 1.19
C SER A 142 11.23 -10.06 1.29
N LEU A 143 10.73 -8.84 1.44
CA LEU A 143 11.54 -7.65 1.69
C LEU A 143 12.37 -7.81 2.98
N GLY A 144 11.74 -8.23 4.07
CA GLY A 144 12.41 -8.48 5.35
C GLY A 144 13.55 -9.50 5.23
N THR A 145 13.37 -10.56 4.44
CA THR A 145 14.38 -11.60 4.21
C THR A 145 15.55 -11.08 3.36
N VAL A 146 15.29 -10.42 2.24
CA VAL A 146 16.32 -9.89 1.35
C VAL A 146 17.21 -8.87 2.07
N LEU A 147 16.63 -8.03 2.91
CA LEU A 147 17.36 -7.00 3.64
C LEU A 147 18.19 -7.59 4.79
N SER A 148 17.74 -8.69 5.41
CA SER A 148 18.51 -9.39 6.46
C SER A 148 19.73 -10.14 5.91
N GLU A 149 19.70 -10.60 4.65
CA GLU A 149 20.82 -11.31 4.00
C GLU A 149 21.89 -10.35 3.45
N SER A 150 21.54 -9.10 3.16
CA SER A 150 22.44 -8.12 2.53
C SER A 150 23.28 -7.30 3.50
N SER A 151 23.15 -7.47 4.81
CA SER A 151 23.80 -6.61 5.79
C SER A 151 24.44 -7.37 6.96
N PRO A 152 25.72 -7.73 6.88
CA PRO A 152 26.46 -8.36 8.00
C PRO A 152 27.18 -7.34 8.92
N THR A 153 26.87 -6.05 8.90
CA THR A 153 27.52 -5.05 9.76
C THR A 153 26.58 -4.54 10.85
N GLU A 154 27.07 -4.48 12.09
CA GLU A 154 26.36 -4.10 13.32
C GLU A 154 25.67 -2.72 13.28
N ASP A 155 25.91 -1.91 12.25
CA ASP A 155 25.30 -0.58 12.04
C ASP A 155 24.08 -0.61 11.10
N SER A 156 23.70 -1.79 10.60
CA SER A 156 22.61 -1.98 9.64
C SER A 156 21.35 -2.49 10.34
N LEU A 157 20.89 -1.80 11.35
CA LEU A 157 19.59 -2.07 12.02
C LEU A 157 18.37 -1.64 11.20
N ARG A 158 18.52 -1.43 9.88
CA ARG A 158 17.42 -1.09 8.98
C ARG A 158 17.14 -2.24 8.01
N THR A 159 16.37 -3.20 8.46
CA THR A 159 16.04 -4.43 7.72
C THR A 159 14.66 -4.43 7.06
N VAL A 160 13.95 -3.30 7.07
CA VAL A 160 12.60 -3.16 6.50
C VAL A 160 12.48 -1.72 5.97
N PRO A 161 11.59 -1.42 4.98
CA PRO A 161 11.21 -0.03 4.70
C PRO A 161 10.98 0.71 6.02
N ASN A 162 11.44 1.94 6.12
CA ASN A 162 11.45 2.67 7.39
C ASN A 162 10.07 2.80 8.03
N GLU A 163 9.00 2.72 7.24
CA GLU A 163 7.63 2.84 7.73
C GLU A 163 6.62 2.17 6.79
N LEU A 164 5.73 1.35 7.36
CA LEU A 164 4.57 0.78 6.69
C LEU A 164 3.32 1.56 7.12
N ILE A 165 2.70 2.29 6.21
CA ILE A 165 1.50 3.08 6.49
C ILE A 165 0.28 2.43 5.84
N GLY A 166 -0.66 1.95 6.66
CA GLY A 166 -1.96 1.50 6.21
C GLY A 166 -2.84 2.69 5.82
N VAL A 167 -3.39 2.66 4.61
CA VAL A 167 -4.23 3.75 4.09
C VAL A 167 -5.67 3.26 3.92
N CYS A 168 -6.61 3.91 4.61
CA CYS A 168 -8.01 3.50 4.57
C CYS A 168 -8.96 4.65 4.92
N PHE A 169 -10.24 4.47 4.61
CA PHE A 169 -11.30 5.34 5.13
C PHE A 169 -11.56 5.03 6.61
N ASP A 170 -12.02 6.02 7.38
CA ASP A 170 -12.28 5.84 8.82
C ASP A 170 -13.29 4.72 9.12
N PHE A 171 -14.26 4.47 8.23
CA PHE A 171 -15.22 3.35 8.38
C PHE A 171 -14.59 1.96 8.17
N GLN A 172 -13.34 1.88 7.69
CA GLN A 172 -12.58 0.64 7.55
C GLN A 172 -11.71 0.34 8.78
N LYS A 173 -11.65 1.26 9.75
CA LYS A 173 -11.02 1.04 11.05
C LYS A 173 -11.96 0.24 11.92
N VAL A 174 -11.56 -0.96 12.30
CA VAL A 174 -12.37 -1.93 13.05
C VAL A 174 -11.75 -2.23 14.40
N PRO A 175 -12.53 -2.72 15.39
CA PRO A 175 -11.98 -3.06 16.70
C PRO A 175 -10.90 -4.14 16.66
N GLU A 176 -11.05 -5.13 15.76
CA GLU A 176 -10.12 -6.26 15.64
C GLU A 176 -10.19 -6.84 14.22
N VAL A 177 -9.00 -7.08 13.64
CA VAL A 177 -8.82 -7.81 12.39
C VAL A 177 -8.35 -9.23 12.74
N PRO A 178 -9.02 -10.30 12.24
CA PRO A 178 -8.52 -11.67 12.42
C PRO A 178 -7.16 -11.83 11.71
N VAL A 179 -6.16 -12.34 12.45
CA VAL A 179 -4.79 -12.52 11.96
C VAL A 179 -4.45 -14.00 11.75
N ASP A 180 -3.56 -14.23 10.78
CA ASP A 180 -2.88 -15.51 10.56
C ASP A 180 -1.37 -15.32 10.77
N GLU A 181 -0.61 -16.39 10.88
CA GLU A 181 0.84 -16.38 11.18
C GLU A 181 1.71 -15.64 10.15
N PHE A 182 1.20 -15.46 8.92
CA PHE A 182 1.92 -14.79 7.83
C PHE A 182 1.47 -13.35 7.57
N ASP A 183 0.51 -12.85 8.34
CA ASP A 183 0.05 -11.47 8.18
C ASP A 183 1.09 -10.49 8.76
N ILE A 184 1.46 -9.49 7.96
CA ILE A 184 2.41 -8.44 8.37
C ILE A 184 1.62 -7.21 8.80
N PRO A 185 1.72 -6.77 10.07
CA PRO A 185 1.08 -5.54 10.52
C PRO A 185 1.76 -4.31 9.92
N VAL A 186 1.04 -3.20 9.86
CA VAL A 186 1.57 -1.89 9.50
C VAL A 186 1.94 -1.12 10.77
N ASP A 187 2.84 -0.14 10.65
CA ASP A 187 3.32 0.66 11.78
C ASP A 187 2.30 1.73 12.17
N GLU A 188 1.58 2.28 11.20
CA GLU A 188 0.57 3.32 11.40
C GLU A 188 -0.62 3.11 10.46
N VAL A 189 -1.81 3.54 10.88
CA VAL A 189 -3.04 3.51 10.06
C VAL A 189 -3.62 4.92 9.95
N ILE A 190 -3.66 5.46 8.75
CA ILE A 190 -4.17 6.79 8.42
C ILE A 190 -5.52 6.71 7.73
#